data_620dfd515991d3b6bf814e6a3f243393
#
_entry.id   620dfd515991d3b6bf814e6a3f243393
#
_cell.length_a   1.000
_cell.length_b   1.000
_cell.length_c   1.000
_cell.angle_alpha   90.00
_cell.angle_beta   90.00
_cell.angle_gamma   90.00
#
_symmetry.space_group_name_H-M   'P 1'
#
loop_
_entity.id
_entity.type
_entity.pdbx_description
1 polymer ?
#
loop_
_entity_poly.entity_id
_entity_poly.type
_entity_poly.pdbx_seq_one_letter_code
_entity_poly.pdbx_strand_id
1 'polypeptide(L)'
;VLVLLALIASVCIGEDFAAGEVAFIMQLGGLLEELTVARARAGIEKLVHIRAYQAAGDKVCMIGDGVNDAPALKAADVGIAMGGVGSDIAVDAADIALVDDEVTELPHLIALSKRMMRTIKLNITFSLTLNFIAIVLAITGTLNPVVGALVHNAGSVLVITNSALLLKWRQTASQSFASADAKSV
;
A
#
# COMPACT_ATOMS: atom_id res chain seq x y z
N VAL A 1 -4.80 21.66 -39.41
CA VAL A 1 -4.81 22.37 -40.68
C VAL A 1 -3.84 21.71 -41.69
N LEU A 2 -2.55 21.55 -41.36
CA LEU A 2 -1.54 20.98 -42.28
C LEU A 2 -1.89 19.57 -42.77
N VAL A 3 -2.37 18.69 -41.89
CA VAL A 3 -2.73 17.31 -42.23
C VAL A 3 -3.99 17.25 -43.11
N LEU A 4 -4.97 18.13 -42.88
CA LEU A 4 -6.15 18.22 -43.72
C LEU A 4 -5.76 18.69 -45.15
N LEU A 5 -4.82 19.59 -45.26
CA LEU A 5 -4.26 20.01 -46.52
C LEU A 5 -3.49 18.88 -47.24
N ALA A 6 -2.72 18.11 -46.52
CA ALA A 6 -2.02 16.94 -47.03
C ALA A 6 -3.00 15.87 -47.56
N LEU A 7 -4.09 15.61 -46.82
CA LEU A 7 -5.13 14.67 -47.22
C LEU A 7 -5.87 15.13 -48.51
N ILE A 8 -6.24 16.40 -48.58
CA ILE A 8 -6.86 16.96 -49.76
C ILE A 8 -5.91 16.92 -50.97
N ALA A 9 -4.61 17.25 -50.73
CA ALA A 9 -3.61 17.20 -51.79
C ALA A 9 -3.41 15.77 -52.32
N SER A 10 -3.32 14.76 -51.45
CA SER A 10 -3.18 13.35 -51.83
C SER A 10 -4.36 12.86 -52.69
N VAL A 11 -5.59 13.22 -52.31
CA VAL A 11 -6.79 12.89 -53.11
C VAL A 11 -6.77 13.62 -54.47
N CYS A 12 -6.37 14.88 -54.51
CA CYS A 12 -6.32 15.67 -55.77
C CYS A 12 -5.26 15.12 -56.77
N ILE A 13 -4.19 14.49 -56.26
CA ILE A 13 -3.13 13.91 -57.09
C ILE A 13 -3.48 12.46 -57.51
N GLY A 14 -4.53 11.86 -56.93
CA GLY A 14 -4.97 10.51 -57.23
C GLY A 14 -4.20 9.44 -56.39
N GLU A 15 -3.54 9.85 -55.33
CA GLU A 15 -2.83 8.96 -54.38
C GLU A 15 -3.77 8.54 -53.24
N ASP A 16 -4.83 7.81 -53.56
CA ASP A 16 -5.88 7.41 -52.62
C ASP A 16 -5.37 6.55 -51.47
N PHE A 17 -4.34 5.74 -51.72
CA PHE A 17 -3.71 4.92 -50.70
C PHE A 17 -3.01 5.80 -49.64
N ALA A 18 -2.23 6.80 -50.07
CA ALA A 18 -1.56 7.74 -49.18
C ALA A 18 -2.56 8.59 -48.36
N ALA A 19 -3.67 8.98 -48.97
CA ALA A 19 -4.76 9.69 -48.28
C ALA A 19 -5.39 8.80 -47.18
N GLY A 20 -5.63 7.51 -47.50
CA GLY A 20 -6.15 6.53 -46.52
C GLY A 20 -5.19 6.30 -45.34
N GLU A 21 -3.89 6.18 -45.60
CA GLU A 21 -2.87 6.00 -44.57
C GLU A 21 -2.81 7.22 -43.63
N VAL A 22 -2.81 8.43 -44.16
CA VAL A 22 -2.82 9.66 -43.36
C VAL A 22 -4.08 9.76 -42.48
N ALA A 23 -5.25 9.43 -43.06
CA ALA A 23 -6.52 9.43 -42.35
C ALA A 23 -6.51 8.39 -41.18
N PHE A 24 -5.98 7.20 -41.46
CA PHE A 24 -5.87 6.14 -40.45
C PHE A 24 -4.95 6.54 -39.30
N ILE A 25 -3.77 7.09 -39.58
CA ILE A 25 -2.82 7.55 -38.56
C ILE A 25 -3.44 8.67 -37.71
N MET A 26 -4.18 9.59 -38.32
CA MET A 26 -4.89 10.64 -37.56
C MET A 26 -5.96 10.08 -36.62
N GLN A 27 -6.75 9.12 -37.11
CA GLN A 27 -7.80 8.49 -36.32
C GLN A 27 -7.20 7.70 -35.13
N LEU A 28 -6.11 6.98 -35.41
CA LEU A 28 -5.37 6.28 -34.38
C LEU A 28 -4.78 7.24 -33.33
N GLY A 29 -4.19 8.34 -33.79
CA GLY A 29 -3.66 9.39 -32.90
C GLY A 29 -4.72 10.01 -32.00
N GLY A 30 -5.89 10.34 -32.56
CA GLY A 30 -7.04 10.86 -31.81
C GLY A 30 -7.55 9.85 -30.76
N LEU A 31 -7.67 8.57 -31.13
CA LEU A 31 -8.07 7.52 -30.18
C LEU A 31 -7.09 7.34 -29.04
N LEU A 32 -5.79 7.36 -29.34
CA LEU A 32 -4.73 7.25 -28.32
C LEU A 32 -4.75 8.47 -27.38
N GLU A 33 -5.00 9.67 -27.92
CA GLU A 33 -5.12 10.88 -27.12
C GLU A 33 -6.32 10.80 -26.17
N GLU A 34 -7.50 10.41 -26.66
CA GLU A 34 -8.71 10.23 -25.85
C GLU A 34 -8.49 9.20 -24.73
N LEU A 35 -7.89 8.04 -25.05
CA LEU A 35 -7.58 7.01 -24.06
C LEU A 35 -6.60 7.49 -23.00
N THR A 36 -5.57 8.24 -23.40
CA THR A 36 -4.58 8.78 -22.49
C THR A 36 -5.19 9.84 -21.55
N VAL A 37 -6.00 10.74 -22.08
CA VAL A 37 -6.70 11.77 -21.29
C VAL A 37 -7.71 11.13 -20.33
N ALA A 38 -8.48 10.13 -20.78
CA ALA A 38 -9.43 9.42 -19.93
C ALA A 38 -8.72 8.70 -18.74
N ARG A 39 -7.59 8.06 -19.01
CA ARG A 39 -6.78 7.41 -17.97
C ARG A 39 -6.20 8.41 -16.97
N ALA A 40 -5.66 9.52 -17.46
CA ALA A 40 -5.14 10.57 -16.59
C ALA A 40 -6.21 11.18 -15.69
N ARG A 41 -7.43 11.41 -16.23
CA ARG A 41 -8.58 11.92 -15.46
C ARG A 41 -8.99 10.96 -14.34
N ALA A 42 -9.07 9.66 -14.62
CA ALA A 42 -9.43 8.66 -13.62
C ALA A 42 -8.44 8.64 -12.45
N GLY A 43 -7.13 8.76 -12.72
CA GLY A 43 -6.11 8.87 -11.67
C GLY A 43 -6.25 10.13 -10.81
N ILE A 44 -6.56 11.27 -11.44
CA ILE A 44 -6.77 12.56 -10.74
C ILE A 44 -8.02 12.50 -9.87
N GLU A 45 -9.11 11.92 -10.36
CA GLU A 45 -10.36 11.79 -9.62
C GLU A 45 -10.16 10.99 -8.31
N LYS A 46 -9.48 9.85 -8.38
CA LYS A 46 -9.11 9.06 -7.20
C LYS A 46 -8.29 9.88 -6.21
N LEU A 47 -7.32 10.65 -6.69
CA LEU A 47 -6.49 11.52 -5.85
C LEU A 47 -7.32 12.61 -5.14
N VAL A 48 -8.29 13.21 -5.83
CA VAL A 48 -9.19 14.22 -5.24
C VAL A 48 -10.02 13.61 -4.11
N HIS A 49 -10.58 12.41 -4.31
CA HIS A 49 -11.34 11.71 -3.27
C HIS A 49 -10.48 11.40 -2.04
N ILE A 50 -9.26 10.88 -2.23
CA ILE A 50 -8.34 10.61 -1.12
C ILE A 50 -8.07 11.88 -0.32
N ARG A 51 -7.76 12.98 -1.00
CA ARG A 51 -7.50 14.26 -0.35
C ARG A 51 -8.71 14.82 0.38
N ALA A 52 -9.92 14.62 -0.15
CA ALA A 52 -11.15 15.05 0.51
C ALA A 52 -11.38 14.29 1.84
N TYR A 53 -11.22 12.95 1.85
CA TYR A 53 -11.30 12.16 3.07
C TYR A 53 -10.23 12.53 4.09
N GLN A 54 -8.98 12.69 3.66
CA GLN A 54 -7.88 13.13 4.52
C GLN A 54 -8.14 14.51 5.13
N ALA A 55 -8.72 15.44 4.37
CA ALA A 55 -9.09 16.77 4.85
C ALA A 55 -10.23 16.72 5.88
N ALA A 56 -11.11 15.71 5.79
CA ALA A 56 -12.14 15.45 6.80
C ALA A 56 -11.58 14.78 8.07
N GLY A 57 -10.29 14.40 8.09
CA GLY A 57 -9.64 13.75 9.23
C GLY A 57 -9.65 12.23 9.16
N ASP A 58 -10.16 11.66 8.08
CA ASP A 58 -10.21 10.21 7.89
C ASP A 58 -8.85 9.65 7.44
N LYS A 59 -8.57 8.40 7.83
CA LYS A 59 -7.44 7.64 7.33
C LYS A 59 -7.84 6.81 6.12
N VAL A 60 -7.13 7.01 5.02
CA VAL A 60 -7.45 6.41 3.73
C VAL A 60 -6.48 5.29 3.40
N CYS A 61 -7.03 4.11 3.13
CA CYS A 61 -6.31 2.99 2.52
C CYS A 61 -6.76 2.89 1.06
N MET A 62 -5.80 2.97 0.13
CA MET A 62 -6.04 2.82 -1.31
C MET A 62 -5.52 1.47 -1.78
N ILE A 63 -6.34 0.74 -2.55
CA ILE A 63 -5.94 -0.49 -3.24
C ILE A 63 -5.98 -0.22 -4.74
N GLY A 64 -4.94 -0.60 -5.46
CA GLY A 64 -4.82 -0.41 -6.89
C GLY A 64 -3.93 -1.44 -7.57
N ASP A 65 -4.14 -1.66 -8.85
CA ASP A 65 -3.46 -2.68 -9.67
C ASP A 65 -2.67 -2.10 -10.85
N GLY A 66 -2.82 -0.81 -11.13
CA GLY A 66 -2.31 -0.21 -12.36
C GLY A 66 -1.45 1.03 -12.18
N VAL A 67 -0.75 1.38 -13.27
CA VAL A 67 0.09 2.59 -13.40
C VAL A 67 -0.71 3.86 -13.08
N ASN A 68 -2.00 3.87 -13.44
CA ASN A 68 -2.87 5.02 -13.22
C ASN A 68 -3.22 5.25 -11.74
N ASP A 69 -3.04 4.23 -10.91
CA ASP A 69 -3.31 4.26 -9.48
C ASP A 69 -2.10 4.74 -8.65
N ALA A 70 -0.91 4.74 -9.23
CA ALA A 70 0.33 5.10 -8.55
C ALA A 70 0.26 6.47 -7.83
N PRO A 71 -0.27 7.55 -8.42
CA PRO A 71 -0.42 8.82 -7.72
C PRO A 71 -1.39 8.74 -6.53
N ALA A 72 -2.47 7.95 -6.64
CA ALA A 72 -3.46 7.74 -5.60
C ALA A 72 -2.92 6.85 -4.48
N LEU A 73 -2.22 5.76 -4.82
CA LEU A 73 -1.52 4.89 -3.87
C LEU A 73 -0.53 5.68 -3.03
N LYS A 74 0.30 6.52 -3.68
CA LYS A 74 1.30 7.34 -2.99
C LYS A 74 0.70 8.44 -2.10
N ALA A 75 -0.50 8.92 -2.43
CA ALA A 75 -1.17 9.98 -1.69
C ALA A 75 -2.00 9.47 -0.51
N ALA A 76 -2.37 8.20 -0.49
CA ALA A 76 -3.10 7.57 0.59
C ALA A 76 -2.25 7.48 1.87
N ASP A 77 -2.89 7.29 3.04
CA ASP A 77 -2.19 6.99 4.29
C ASP A 77 -1.57 5.58 4.28
N VAL A 78 -2.18 4.67 3.52
CA VAL A 78 -1.65 3.34 3.22
C VAL A 78 -2.03 3.00 1.78
N GLY A 79 -1.04 2.80 0.92
CA GLY A 79 -1.20 2.30 -0.45
C GLY A 79 -0.94 0.80 -0.51
N ILE A 80 -1.86 0.05 -1.12
CA ILE A 80 -1.74 -1.40 -1.33
C ILE A 80 -1.81 -1.68 -2.82
N ALA A 81 -0.76 -2.24 -3.38
CA ALA A 81 -0.72 -2.68 -4.77
C ALA A 81 -1.04 -4.17 -4.89
N MET A 82 -1.71 -4.53 -5.98
CA MET A 82 -1.88 -5.91 -6.44
C MET A 82 -0.57 -6.33 -7.13
N GLY A 83 0.18 -7.26 -6.55
CA GLY A 83 1.57 -7.54 -6.96
C GLY A 83 1.73 -8.61 -8.04
N GLY A 84 0.75 -9.51 -8.23
CA GLY A 84 0.81 -10.58 -9.22
C GLY A 84 0.44 -10.12 -10.64
N VAL A 85 -0.54 -9.22 -10.76
CA VAL A 85 -1.02 -8.63 -12.02
C VAL A 85 -0.67 -7.14 -12.11
N GLY A 86 -0.30 -6.52 -10.99
CA GLY A 86 0.04 -5.10 -10.88
C GLY A 86 1.30 -4.74 -11.67
N SER A 87 1.35 -3.50 -12.15
CA SER A 87 2.55 -2.98 -12.77
C SER A 87 3.63 -2.71 -11.70
N ASP A 88 4.90 -2.86 -12.08
CA ASP A 88 6.04 -2.50 -11.22
C ASP A 88 5.91 -1.08 -10.66
N ILE A 89 5.32 -0.16 -11.45
CA ILE A 89 5.09 1.23 -11.04
C ILE A 89 4.06 1.33 -9.89
N ALA A 90 3.01 0.50 -9.90
CA ALA A 90 2.03 0.47 -8.81
C ALA A 90 2.66 -0.09 -7.53
N VAL A 91 3.47 -1.15 -7.65
CA VAL A 91 4.21 -1.75 -6.53
C VAL A 91 5.20 -0.76 -5.93
N ASP A 92 5.94 -0.02 -6.76
CA ASP A 92 6.89 1.01 -6.30
C ASP A 92 6.22 2.21 -5.62
N ALA A 93 4.96 2.48 -5.96
CA ALA A 93 4.19 3.57 -5.36
C ALA A 93 3.47 3.18 -4.06
N ALA A 94 3.30 1.88 -3.81
CA ALA A 94 2.55 1.36 -2.66
C ALA A 94 3.45 1.11 -1.45
N ASP A 95 2.83 1.07 -0.26
CA ASP A 95 3.49 0.66 0.99
C ASP A 95 3.48 -0.86 1.16
N ILE A 96 2.51 -1.54 0.55
CA ILE A 96 2.28 -2.98 0.67
C ILE A 96 1.97 -3.55 -0.72
N ALA A 97 2.53 -4.71 -1.07
CA ALA A 97 2.16 -5.47 -2.26
C ALA A 97 1.49 -6.79 -1.85
N LEU A 98 0.32 -7.07 -2.43
CA LEU A 98 -0.38 -8.35 -2.30
C LEU A 98 0.12 -9.28 -3.40
N VAL A 99 0.87 -10.31 -3.03
CA VAL A 99 1.54 -11.21 -4.00
C VAL A 99 0.54 -12.07 -4.77
N ASP A 100 -0.52 -12.53 -4.10
CA ASP A 100 -1.52 -13.42 -4.69
C ASP A 100 -2.75 -12.68 -5.25
N ASP A 101 -2.73 -11.34 -5.28
CA ASP A 101 -3.81 -10.45 -5.77
C ASP A 101 -5.18 -10.69 -5.10
N GLU A 102 -5.19 -11.31 -3.93
CA GLU A 102 -6.42 -11.61 -3.21
C GLU A 102 -6.75 -10.50 -2.20
N VAL A 103 -7.75 -9.68 -2.54
CA VAL A 103 -8.31 -8.66 -1.62
C VAL A 103 -8.89 -9.30 -0.35
N THR A 104 -9.21 -10.58 -0.39
CA THR A 104 -9.67 -11.39 0.75
C THR A 104 -8.62 -11.50 1.86
N GLU A 105 -7.35 -11.30 1.58
CA GLU A 105 -6.27 -11.24 2.57
C GLU A 105 -6.23 -9.93 3.37
N LEU A 106 -6.95 -8.90 2.93
CA LEU A 106 -6.96 -7.59 3.59
C LEU A 106 -7.41 -7.62 5.06
N PRO A 107 -8.49 -8.34 5.43
CA PRO A 107 -8.89 -8.48 6.83
C PRO A 107 -7.82 -9.17 7.68
N HIS A 108 -7.10 -10.15 7.11
CA HIS A 108 -5.97 -10.80 7.77
C HIS A 108 -4.82 -9.83 8.01
N LEU A 109 -4.45 -9.03 7.00
CA LEU A 109 -3.42 -8.00 7.08
C LEU A 109 -3.74 -6.97 8.18
N ILE A 110 -4.98 -6.47 8.24
CA ILE A 110 -5.42 -5.52 9.27
C ILE A 110 -5.35 -6.15 10.67
N ALA A 111 -5.79 -7.39 10.82
CA ALA A 111 -5.76 -8.09 12.09
C ALA A 111 -4.31 -8.36 12.56
N LEU A 112 -3.44 -8.75 11.63
CA LEU A 112 -2.01 -8.94 11.87
C LEU A 112 -1.34 -7.64 12.32
N SER A 113 -1.61 -6.52 11.64
CA SER A 113 -1.08 -5.19 12.00
C SER A 113 -1.49 -4.76 13.40
N LYS A 114 -2.76 -4.96 13.77
CA LYS A 114 -3.26 -4.67 15.13
C LYS A 114 -2.57 -5.53 16.19
N ARG A 115 -2.38 -6.81 15.90
CA ARG A 115 -1.69 -7.73 16.80
C ARG A 115 -0.22 -7.36 16.93
N MET A 116 0.45 -7.06 15.83
CA MET A 116 1.85 -6.61 15.81
C MET A 116 2.03 -5.35 16.65
N MET A 117 1.16 -4.36 16.49
CA MET A 117 1.21 -3.13 17.29
C MET A 117 1.02 -3.39 18.79
N ARG A 118 0.13 -4.33 19.17
CA ARG A 118 -0.04 -4.76 20.57
C ARG A 118 1.24 -5.42 21.10
N THR A 119 1.86 -6.31 20.32
CA THR A 119 3.12 -6.98 20.70
C THR A 119 4.24 -5.96 20.87
N ILE A 120 4.37 -4.99 19.96
CA ILE A 120 5.36 -3.91 20.05
C ILE A 120 5.17 -3.11 21.35
N LYS A 121 3.95 -2.65 21.63
CA LYS A 121 3.63 -1.90 22.84
C LYS A 121 3.95 -2.69 24.11
N LEU A 122 3.58 -3.98 24.14
CA LEU A 122 3.87 -4.87 25.27
C LEU A 122 5.38 -5.04 25.47
N ASN A 123 6.13 -5.29 24.41
CA ASN A 123 7.57 -5.46 24.45
C ASN A 123 8.29 -4.19 24.93
N ILE A 124 7.89 -3.02 24.44
CA ILE A 124 8.45 -1.74 24.85
C ILE A 124 8.15 -1.49 26.34
N THR A 125 6.90 -1.67 26.75
CA THR A 125 6.51 -1.48 28.16
C THR A 125 7.28 -2.42 29.08
N PHE A 126 7.37 -3.70 28.72
CA PHE A 126 8.13 -4.69 29.47
C PHE A 126 9.62 -4.30 29.58
N SER A 127 10.27 -3.95 28.46
CA SER A 127 11.68 -3.57 28.45
C SER A 127 11.97 -2.31 29.26
N LEU A 128 11.12 -1.28 29.12
CA LEU A 128 11.27 -0.04 29.90
C LEU A 128 11.08 -0.29 31.40
N THR A 129 10.09 -1.10 31.79
CA THR A 129 9.82 -1.44 33.19
C THR A 129 10.99 -2.24 33.78
N LEU A 130 11.48 -3.24 33.03
CA LEU A 130 12.63 -4.03 33.47
C LEU A 130 13.87 -3.17 33.67
N ASN A 131 14.17 -2.28 32.72
CA ASN A 131 15.31 -1.37 32.82
C ASN A 131 15.16 -0.39 33.96
N PHE A 132 13.96 0.17 34.17
CA PHE A 132 13.69 1.09 35.29
C PHE A 132 13.92 0.41 36.63
N ILE A 133 13.39 -0.79 36.82
CA ILE A 133 13.60 -1.58 38.04
C ILE A 133 15.11 -1.86 38.25
N ALA A 134 15.81 -2.29 37.18
CA ALA A 134 17.24 -2.56 37.26
C ALA A 134 18.06 -1.32 37.66
N ILE A 135 17.73 -0.14 37.15
CA ILE A 135 18.37 1.13 37.51
C ILE A 135 18.14 1.45 39.00
N VAL A 136 16.90 1.34 39.48
CA VAL A 136 16.58 1.60 40.90
C VAL A 136 17.37 0.64 41.82
N LEU A 137 17.40 -0.64 41.48
CA LEU A 137 18.15 -1.65 42.26
C LEU A 137 19.67 -1.44 42.20
N ALA A 138 20.18 -0.92 41.08
CA ALA A 138 21.60 -0.56 40.96
C ALA A 138 21.97 0.64 41.82
N ILE A 139 21.13 1.71 41.84
CA ILE A 139 21.34 2.88 42.65
C ILE A 139 21.32 2.55 44.18
N THR A 140 20.43 1.63 44.55
CA THR A 140 20.36 1.16 45.97
C THR A 140 21.48 0.20 46.34
N GLY A 141 22.37 -0.17 45.41
CA GLY A 141 23.47 -1.09 45.66
C GLY A 141 23.04 -2.56 45.81
N THR A 142 21.75 -2.87 45.61
CA THR A 142 21.20 -4.24 45.79
C THR A 142 21.46 -5.11 44.55
N LEU A 143 21.67 -4.54 43.36
CA LEU A 143 21.89 -5.25 42.13
C LEU A 143 23.39 -5.39 41.83
N ASN A 144 23.88 -6.62 41.77
CA ASN A 144 25.23 -6.90 41.29
C ASN A 144 25.25 -6.70 39.73
N PRO A 145 26.30 -6.05 39.16
CA PRO A 145 26.41 -5.80 37.73
C PRO A 145 26.29 -7.07 36.88
N VAL A 146 26.81 -8.22 37.32
CA VAL A 146 26.71 -9.49 36.60
C VAL A 146 25.26 -9.97 36.54
N VAL A 147 24.53 -9.90 37.65
CA VAL A 147 23.12 -10.26 37.73
C VAL A 147 22.28 -9.31 36.86
N GLY A 148 22.59 -8.00 36.88
CA GLY A 148 21.94 -7.03 36.03
C GLY A 148 22.08 -7.35 34.54
N ALA A 149 23.27 -7.72 34.09
CA ALA A 149 23.54 -8.11 32.71
C ALA A 149 22.78 -9.41 32.33
N LEU A 150 22.73 -10.39 33.21
CA LEU A 150 21.97 -11.64 32.97
C LEU A 150 20.47 -11.38 32.85
N VAL A 151 19.89 -10.55 33.72
CA VAL A 151 18.47 -10.18 33.68
C VAL A 151 18.14 -9.43 32.39
N HIS A 152 18.99 -8.48 31.98
CA HIS A 152 18.82 -7.75 30.72
C HIS A 152 18.84 -8.69 29.51
N ASN A 153 19.81 -9.61 29.45
CA ASN A 153 19.91 -10.57 28.35
C ASN A 153 18.70 -11.52 28.32
N ALA A 154 18.26 -12.03 29.48
CA ALA A 154 17.06 -12.86 29.57
C ALA A 154 15.80 -12.09 29.12
N GLY A 155 15.67 -10.81 29.51
CA GLY A 155 14.61 -9.94 29.04
C GLY A 155 14.62 -9.76 27.52
N SER A 156 15.78 -9.58 26.91
CA SER A 156 15.94 -9.47 25.46
C SER A 156 15.51 -10.76 24.74
N VAL A 157 15.88 -11.93 25.25
CA VAL A 157 15.45 -13.23 24.70
C VAL A 157 13.93 -13.39 24.77
N LEU A 158 13.30 -12.97 25.87
CA LEU A 158 11.83 -13.02 26.02
C LEU A 158 11.14 -12.11 25.00
N VAL A 159 11.64 -10.89 24.78
CA VAL A 159 11.11 -9.95 23.78
C VAL A 159 11.23 -10.51 22.36
N ILE A 160 12.39 -11.06 22.02
CA ILE A 160 12.62 -11.69 20.70
C ILE A 160 11.68 -12.88 20.51
N THR A 161 11.56 -13.75 21.51
CA THR A 161 10.67 -14.93 21.46
C THR A 161 9.22 -14.51 21.29
N ASN A 162 8.75 -13.52 22.05
CA ASN A 162 7.39 -12.98 21.92
C ASN A 162 7.12 -12.41 20.52
N SER A 163 8.10 -11.72 19.96
CA SER A 163 8.01 -11.20 18.58
C SER A 163 8.00 -12.32 17.54
N ALA A 164 8.83 -13.36 17.72
CA ALA A 164 8.89 -14.51 16.80
C ALA A 164 7.58 -15.32 16.77
N LEU A 165 6.82 -15.34 17.87
CA LEU A 165 5.51 -16.00 17.89
C LEU A 165 4.50 -15.37 16.93
N LEU A 166 4.70 -14.11 16.52
CA LEU A 166 3.87 -13.47 15.50
C LEU A 166 3.98 -14.17 14.14
N LEU A 167 5.15 -14.69 13.78
CA LEU A 167 5.39 -15.39 12.51
C LEU A 167 4.52 -16.64 12.32
N LYS A 168 4.12 -17.27 13.42
CA LYS A 168 3.26 -18.46 13.41
C LYS A 168 1.77 -18.13 13.47
N TRP A 169 1.43 -16.84 13.63
CA TRP A 169 0.05 -16.47 13.78
C TRP A 169 -0.64 -16.40 12.41
N ARG A 170 -1.69 -17.18 12.27
CA ARG A 170 -2.56 -17.20 11.09
C ARG A 170 -4.01 -17.06 11.57
N GLN A 171 -4.72 -16.09 11.02
CA GLN A 171 -6.15 -15.95 11.29
C GLN A 171 -6.90 -17.03 10.50
N THR A 172 -7.73 -17.83 11.16
CA THR A 172 -8.59 -18.78 10.46
C THR A 172 -9.71 -18.00 9.77
N ALA A 173 -9.94 -18.24 8.48
CA ALA A 173 -10.88 -17.50 7.64
C ALA A 173 -12.30 -17.35 8.24
N SER A 174 -12.76 -18.30 9.06
CA SER A 174 -14.05 -18.24 9.75
C SER A 174 -14.19 -17.12 10.79
N GLN A 175 -13.07 -16.65 11.36
CA GLN A 175 -13.11 -15.58 12.37
C GLN A 175 -13.15 -14.18 11.74
N SER A 176 -12.75 -14.06 10.48
CA SER A 176 -12.75 -12.79 9.76
C SER A 176 -14.17 -12.30 9.44
N PHE A 177 -15.03 -13.20 9.00
CA PHE A 177 -16.43 -12.87 8.68
C PHE A 177 -17.27 -12.59 9.93
N ALA A 178 -17.10 -13.35 11.01
CA ALA A 178 -17.82 -13.14 12.27
C ALA A 178 -17.49 -11.79 12.95
N SER A 179 -16.26 -11.26 12.76
CA SER A 179 -15.87 -9.97 13.33
C SER A 179 -16.35 -8.77 12.49
N ALA A 180 -16.64 -8.97 11.21
CA ALA A 180 -17.18 -7.94 10.32
C ALA A 180 -18.69 -7.76 10.57
N ASP A 181 -19.44 -8.85 10.74
CA ASP A 181 -20.89 -8.81 11.03
C ASP A 181 -21.20 -8.21 12.41
N ALA A 182 -20.37 -8.45 13.40
CA ALA A 182 -20.59 -7.94 14.76
C ALA A 182 -20.39 -6.42 14.90
N LYS A 183 -19.89 -5.72 13.87
CA LYS A 183 -19.69 -4.26 13.85
C LYS A 183 -20.67 -3.50 12.97
N SER A 184 -21.56 -4.22 12.28
CA SER A 184 -22.60 -3.62 11.41
C SER A 184 -24.00 -3.56 12.06
N VAL A 185 -24.11 -3.89 13.36
CA VAL A 185 -25.34 -3.77 14.16
C VAL A 185 -25.23 -2.64 15.17
#